data_564228ae88643ce138a3739ffd1f7a8a
#
_entry.id   564228ae88643ce138a3739ffd1f7a8a
#
_cell.length_a   1.000
_cell.length_b   1.000
_cell.length_c   1.000
_cell.angle_alpha   90.00
_cell.angle_beta   90.00
_cell.angle_gamma   90.00
#
_symmetry.space_group_name_H-M   'P 1'
#
loop_
_entity.id
_entity.type
_entity.pdbx_description
1 polymer ?
#
loop_
_entity_poly.entity_id
_entity_poly.type
_entity_poly.pdbx_seq_one_letter_code
_entity_poly.pdbx_strand_id
1 'polypeptide(L)'
;MKKFTKLKGIAALFADINIDTDAIIPKQFLKTIEREGLGKNLFYDQRYEKDYEEKPEFILNIEPWKKAKIIIAGDNFGCGSSREHAPWALLDFGIECIISTSFADIFYNNSVKNGLLPITLKKDDINVLTDLAFKKEILTINLKEDLISVRDINISFNIDKIVKNRLINGYDDIELTLKNESLIEQYEKNKDKFFDWKYIE
;
A
#
# COMPACT_ATOMS: atom_id res chain seq x y z
N MET A 1 -4.21 -12.54 1.30
CA MET A 1 -3.25 -11.55 1.88
C MET A 1 -3.51 -11.31 3.37
N LYS A 2 -2.63 -10.56 4.10
CA LYS A 2 -2.88 -10.22 5.52
C LYS A 2 -4.14 -9.36 5.68
N LYS A 3 -4.99 -9.67 6.67
CA LYS A 3 -6.18 -8.87 6.99
C LYS A 3 -5.77 -7.54 7.60
N PHE A 4 -6.37 -6.45 7.13
CA PHE A 4 -6.17 -5.11 7.66
C PHE A 4 -7.44 -4.64 8.36
N THR A 5 -7.41 -4.47 9.66
CA THR A 5 -8.57 -3.97 10.44
C THR A 5 -8.22 -2.72 11.23
N LYS A 6 -7.10 -2.75 11.93
CA LYS A 6 -6.60 -1.66 12.75
C LYS A 6 -5.08 -1.64 12.70
N LEU A 7 -4.49 -0.45 12.52
CA LEU A 7 -3.06 -0.20 12.52
C LEU A 7 -2.74 0.84 13.58
N LYS A 8 -1.68 0.60 14.36
CA LYS A 8 -1.14 1.59 15.30
C LYS A 8 0.35 1.73 15.05
N GLY A 9 0.81 2.94 14.81
CA GLY A 9 2.21 3.18 14.50
C GLY A 9 2.58 4.64 14.35
N ILE A 10 3.87 4.88 14.24
CA ILE A 10 4.45 6.19 13.91
C ILE A 10 4.37 6.39 12.40
N ALA A 11 4.14 7.64 11.99
CA ALA A 11 4.17 8.06 10.60
C ALA A 11 5.49 8.74 10.24
N ALA A 12 6.10 8.33 9.14
CA ALA A 12 7.19 9.02 8.48
C ALA A 12 6.65 10.03 7.46
N LEU A 13 7.29 11.20 7.36
CA LEU A 13 6.86 12.30 6.51
C LEU A 13 7.70 12.36 5.24
N PHE A 14 7.03 12.32 4.11
CA PHE A 14 7.58 12.49 2.77
C PHE A 14 6.87 13.68 2.11
N ALA A 15 7.39 14.90 2.34
CA ALA A 15 6.73 16.13 1.89
C ALA A 15 6.75 16.34 0.37
N ASP A 16 7.62 15.63 -0.34
CA ASP A 16 7.77 15.74 -1.78
C ASP A 16 6.49 15.29 -2.51
N ILE A 17 6.17 16.00 -3.56
CA ILE A 17 5.12 15.62 -4.52
C ILE A 17 5.71 14.74 -5.61
N ASN A 18 4.86 13.96 -6.29
CA ASN A 18 5.27 13.08 -7.40
C ASN A 18 6.38 12.09 -7.03
N ILE A 19 6.33 11.53 -5.83
CA ILE A 19 7.22 10.42 -5.47
C ILE A 19 6.89 9.25 -6.38
N ASP A 20 7.80 8.95 -7.30
CA ASP A 20 7.59 7.94 -8.32
C ASP A 20 8.01 6.54 -7.87
N THR A 21 7.62 5.54 -8.65
CA THR A 21 7.93 4.14 -8.33
C THR A 21 9.41 3.79 -8.48
N ASP A 22 10.21 4.58 -9.23
CA ASP A 22 11.66 4.43 -9.29
C ASP A 22 12.34 4.93 -8.02
N ALA A 23 11.83 6.01 -7.43
CA ALA A 23 12.28 6.48 -6.12
C ALA A 23 11.94 5.48 -5.01
N ILE A 24 10.72 4.88 -5.05
CA ILE A 24 10.29 3.88 -4.06
C ILE A 24 11.13 2.61 -4.15
N ILE A 25 11.32 2.07 -5.36
CA ILE A 25 12.14 0.88 -5.62
C ILE A 25 12.85 1.01 -6.97
N PRO A 26 14.17 1.28 -7.00
CA PRO A 26 14.94 1.44 -8.22
C PRO A 26 14.93 0.19 -9.11
N LYS A 27 14.97 0.40 -10.42
CA LYS A 27 14.82 -0.64 -11.45
C LYS A 27 15.80 -1.82 -11.32
N GLN A 28 16.99 -1.62 -10.77
CA GLN A 28 17.98 -2.69 -10.59
C GLN A 28 17.51 -3.79 -9.64
N PHE A 29 16.53 -3.52 -8.78
CA PHE A 29 15.96 -4.46 -7.80
C PHE A 29 14.69 -5.17 -8.30
N LEU A 30 14.25 -4.93 -9.53
CA LEU A 30 13.01 -5.50 -10.09
C LEU A 30 13.20 -6.90 -10.70
N LYS A 31 14.37 -7.49 -10.58
CA LYS A 31 14.70 -8.80 -11.18
C LYS A 31 14.15 -10.00 -10.40
N THR A 32 13.74 -9.79 -9.17
CA THR A 32 13.17 -10.84 -8.32
C THR A 32 11.66 -10.95 -8.49
N ILE A 33 11.15 -12.16 -8.35
CA ILE A 33 9.71 -12.45 -8.24
C ILE A 33 9.29 -12.65 -6.76
N GLU A 34 10.26 -12.63 -5.84
CA GLU A 34 10.02 -12.79 -4.42
C GLU A 34 9.61 -11.46 -3.79
N ARG A 35 8.65 -11.55 -2.87
CA ARG A 35 8.13 -10.37 -2.15
C ARG A 35 8.97 -10.01 -0.93
N GLU A 36 9.71 -10.98 -0.39
CA GLU A 36 10.56 -10.82 0.78
C GLU A 36 11.96 -10.32 0.40
N GLY A 37 12.56 -9.51 1.28
CA GLY A 37 13.90 -8.96 1.09
C GLY A 37 13.96 -7.71 0.23
N LEU A 38 12.82 -7.17 -0.25
CA LEU A 38 12.77 -5.91 -1.00
C LEU A 38 12.80 -4.67 -0.09
N GLY A 39 12.36 -4.78 1.15
CA GLY A 39 12.29 -3.66 2.10
C GLY A 39 13.65 -3.03 2.40
N LYS A 40 14.74 -3.80 2.32
CA LYS A 40 16.10 -3.25 2.42
C LYS A 40 16.43 -2.28 1.28
N ASN A 41 15.78 -2.43 0.12
CA ASN A 41 15.99 -1.62 -1.07
C ASN A 41 14.97 -0.46 -1.20
N LEU A 42 14.05 -0.33 -0.22
CA LEU A 42 13.08 0.74 -0.19
C LEU A 42 13.78 2.10 -0.14
N PHE A 43 13.44 2.99 -1.09
CA PHE A 43 14.06 4.31 -1.28
C PHE A 43 15.59 4.26 -1.36
N TYR A 44 16.14 3.24 -2.01
CA TYR A 44 17.58 2.93 -2.00
C TYR A 44 18.45 4.14 -2.32
N ASP A 45 18.20 4.84 -3.40
CA ASP A 45 19.05 5.96 -3.86
C ASP A 45 19.00 7.18 -2.92
N GLN A 46 17.89 7.33 -2.19
CA GLN A 46 17.70 8.39 -1.20
C GLN A 46 18.18 7.96 0.19
N ARG A 47 18.07 6.67 0.51
CA ARG A 47 18.30 6.09 1.82
C ARG A 47 19.75 5.73 2.07
N TYR A 48 20.48 5.37 1.02
CA TYR A 48 21.85 4.87 1.14
C TYR A 48 22.85 5.65 0.29
N GLU A 49 24.09 5.68 0.75
CA GLU A 49 25.27 5.90 -0.06
C GLU A 49 25.69 4.56 -0.74
N LYS A 50 26.96 4.40 -1.08
CA LYS A 50 27.46 3.13 -1.64
C LYS A 50 27.40 2.01 -0.60
N ASP A 51 27.20 0.79 -1.09
CA ASP A 51 27.28 -0.44 -0.29
C ASP A 51 26.35 -0.50 0.95
N TYR A 52 25.14 0.10 0.84
CA TYR A 52 24.14 0.17 1.91
C TYR A 52 24.58 0.97 3.15
N GLU A 53 25.52 1.89 3.03
CA GLU A 53 25.81 2.85 4.09
C GLU A 53 24.63 3.80 4.25
N GLU A 54 23.97 3.78 5.42
CA GLU A 54 22.76 4.57 5.68
C GLU A 54 23.07 6.07 5.72
N LYS A 55 22.36 6.88 4.93
CA LYS A 55 22.37 8.34 5.03
C LYS A 55 21.68 8.76 6.32
N PRO A 56 22.39 9.42 7.25
CA PRO A 56 21.85 9.73 8.57
C PRO A 56 20.70 10.74 8.55
N GLU A 57 20.59 11.54 7.48
CA GLU A 57 19.53 12.54 7.30
C GLU A 57 18.23 11.95 6.74
N PHE A 58 18.25 10.73 6.15
CA PHE A 58 17.06 10.16 5.56
C PHE A 58 16.10 9.65 6.64
N ILE A 59 14.83 10.07 6.58
CA ILE A 59 13.87 9.88 7.66
C ILE A 59 13.71 8.41 8.11
N LEU A 60 13.72 7.45 7.19
CA LEU A 60 13.60 6.02 7.55
C LEU A 60 14.89 5.41 8.11
N ASN A 61 15.97 6.18 8.21
CA ASN A 61 17.18 5.78 8.91
C ASN A 61 17.26 6.39 10.33
N ILE A 62 16.31 7.25 10.71
CA ILE A 62 16.29 7.97 11.99
C ILE A 62 15.28 7.34 12.94
N GLU A 63 15.66 7.08 14.19
CA GLU A 63 14.70 6.68 15.22
C GLU A 63 13.78 7.86 15.64
N PRO A 64 12.49 7.67 15.80
CA PRO A 64 11.77 6.39 15.78
C PRO A 64 11.18 6.00 14.40
N TRP A 65 11.38 6.81 13.35
CA TRP A 65 10.78 6.60 12.01
C TRP A 65 11.36 5.39 11.27
N LYS A 66 12.52 4.89 11.68
CA LYS A 66 13.07 3.60 11.20
C LYS A 66 12.09 2.43 11.38
N LYS A 67 11.14 2.56 12.32
CA LYS A 67 10.07 1.59 12.59
C LYS A 67 8.68 2.13 12.22
N ALA A 68 8.64 3.12 11.32
CA ALA A 68 7.37 3.66 10.85
C ALA A 68 6.54 2.57 10.18
N LYS A 69 5.22 2.63 10.42
CA LYS A 69 4.23 1.78 9.77
C LYS A 69 3.34 2.55 8.81
N ILE A 70 3.44 3.87 8.84
CA ILE A 70 2.61 4.80 8.09
C ILE A 70 3.53 5.78 7.39
N ILE A 71 3.23 6.10 6.14
CA ILE A 71 3.81 7.23 5.43
C ILE A 71 2.73 8.30 5.26
N ILE A 72 3.07 9.56 5.55
CA ILE A 72 2.30 10.73 5.13
C ILE A 72 3.08 11.37 4.00
N ALA A 73 2.49 11.42 2.82
CA ALA A 73 3.16 11.83 1.60
C ALA A 73 2.50 13.06 0.95
N GLY A 74 3.27 13.73 0.10
CA GLY A 74 2.78 14.77 -0.79
C GLY A 74 1.88 14.21 -1.89
N ASP A 75 1.47 15.08 -2.78
CA ASP A 75 0.53 14.79 -3.86
C ASP A 75 1.07 13.79 -4.90
N ASN A 76 0.17 13.03 -5.54
CA ASN A 76 0.47 12.10 -6.64
C ASN A 76 1.53 11.05 -6.29
N PHE A 77 1.38 10.40 -5.12
CA PHE A 77 2.31 9.35 -4.66
C PHE A 77 2.21 8.09 -5.54
N GLY A 78 3.37 7.51 -5.85
CA GLY A 78 3.47 6.29 -6.64
C GLY A 78 3.29 6.50 -8.14
N CYS A 79 3.55 7.71 -8.65
CA CYS A 79 3.51 8.00 -10.08
C CYS A 79 4.60 7.23 -10.85
N GLY A 80 4.64 7.39 -12.17
CA GLY A 80 5.61 6.73 -13.05
C GLY A 80 5.16 5.35 -13.51
N SER A 81 6.12 4.44 -13.65
CA SER A 81 5.89 3.11 -14.23
C SER A 81 5.06 2.19 -13.33
N SER A 82 4.25 1.33 -13.95
CA SER A 82 3.51 0.29 -13.21
C SER A 82 4.45 -0.74 -12.62
N ARG A 83 4.63 -0.70 -11.29
CA ARG A 83 5.52 -1.63 -10.57
C ARG A 83 4.86 -2.18 -9.32
N GLU A 84 4.55 -3.45 -9.36
CA GLU A 84 4.02 -4.15 -8.19
C GLU A 84 5.06 -4.30 -7.07
N HIS A 85 6.34 -4.25 -7.43
CA HIS A 85 7.45 -4.25 -6.47
C HIS A 85 7.45 -3.06 -5.51
N ALA A 86 6.87 -1.91 -5.89
CA ALA A 86 6.82 -0.75 -5.01
C ALA A 86 5.96 -1.01 -3.76
N PRO A 87 4.70 -1.48 -3.85
CA PRO A 87 3.95 -1.93 -2.68
C PRO A 87 4.63 -3.09 -1.92
N TRP A 88 5.30 -4.02 -2.60
CA TRP A 88 6.02 -5.11 -1.93
C TRP A 88 7.18 -4.59 -1.08
N ALA A 89 7.99 -3.68 -1.61
CA ALA A 89 9.10 -3.07 -0.87
C ALA A 89 8.62 -2.29 0.36
N LEU A 90 7.51 -1.56 0.23
CA LEU A 90 6.87 -0.84 1.34
C LEU A 90 6.40 -1.80 2.44
N LEU A 91 5.66 -2.84 2.07
CA LEU A 91 5.15 -3.84 3.01
C LEU A 91 6.27 -4.64 3.68
N ASP A 92 7.28 -5.06 2.94
CA ASP A 92 8.42 -5.82 3.46
C ASP A 92 9.30 -4.96 4.40
N PHE A 93 9.34 -3.64 4.18
CA PHE A 93 9.96 -2.71 5.14
C PHE A 93 9.14 -2.57 6.43
N GLY A 94 7.82 -2.78 6.37
CA GLY A 94 6.90 -2.64 7.50
C GLY A 94 5.90 -1.49 7.37
N ILE A 95 5.88 -0.78 6.23
CA ILE A 95 4.85 0.23 5.94
C ILE A 95 3.57 -0.50 5.55
N GLU A 96 2.52 -0.28 6.30
CA GLU A 96 1.20 -0.91 6.09
C GLU A 96 0.14 0.09 5.59
N CYS A 97 0.40 1.41 5.69
CA CYS A 97 -0.51 2.46 5.22
C CYS A 97 0.24 3.67 4.65
N ILE A 98 -0.32 4.27 3.61
CA ILE A 98 0.13 5.55 3.08
C ILE A 98 -1.05 6.52 3.05
N ILE A 99 -0.81 7.75 3.51
CA ILE A 99 -1.79 8.83 3.53
C ILE A 99 -1.27 9.93 2.61
N SER A 100 -2.05 10.33 1.62
CA SER A 100 -1.68 11.36 0.66
C SER A 100 -2.92 12.15 0.20
N THR A 101 -2.72 13.28 -0.46
CA THR A 101 -3.80 14.02 -1.14
C THR A 101 -4.27 13.31 -2.41
N SER A 102 -3.37 12.60 -3.09
CA SER A 102 -3.70 11.77 -4.26
C SER A 102 -2.66 10.68 -4.51
N PHE A 103 -3.03 9.69 -5.30
CA PHE A 103 -2.20 8.57 -5.72
C PHE A 103 -2.29 8.39 -7.23
N ALA A 104 -1.23 7.86 -7.85
CA ALA A 104 -1.35 7.31 -9.20
C ALA A 104 -2.24 6.06 -9.18
N ASP A 105 -3.15 5.95 -10.14
CA ASP A 105 -4.19 4.90 -10.18
C ASP A 105 -3.61 3.48 -10.13
N ILE A 106 -2.54 3.24 -10.87
CA ILE A 106 -1.91 1.91 -10.93
C ILE A 106 -1.28 1.57 -9.57
N PHE A 107 -0.59 2.53 -8.94
CA PHE A 107 0.00 2.34 -7.62
C PHE A 107 -1.08 2.08 -6.56
N TYR A 108 -2.19 2.84 -6.58
CA TYR A 108 -3.33 2.63 -5.69
C TYR A 108 -3.88 1.20 -5.80
N ASN A 109 -4.15 0.75 -7.03
CA ASN A 109 -4.68 -0.57 -7.29
C ASN A 109 -3.72 -1.69 -6.86
N ASN A 110 -2.42 -1.56 -7.18
CA ASN A 110 -1.40 -2.51 -6.77
C ASN A 110 -1.24 -2.55 -5.24
N SER A 111 -1.34 -1.40 -4.56
CA SER A 111 -1.31 -1.30 -3.09
C SER A 111 -2.44 -2.12 -2.47
N VAL A 112 -3.67 -1.89 -2.90
CA VAL A 112 -4.86 -2.60 -2.41
C VAL A 112 -4.75 -4.11 -2.68
N LYS A 113 -4.29 -4.52 -3.86
CA LYS A 113 -4.10 -5.93 -4.22
C LYS A 113 -3.11 -6.66 -3.31
N ASN A 114 -2.13 -5.95 -2.79
CA ASN A 114 -1.09 -6.50 -1.93
C ASN A 114 -1.35 -6.30 -0.42
N GLY A 115 -2.40 -5.56 -0.03
CA GLY A 115 -2.76 -5.36 1.37
C GLY A 115 -2.13 -4.12 2.02
N LEU A 116 -1.54 -3.23 1.22
CA LEU A 116 -1.14 -1.89 1.63
C LEU A 116 -2.35 -0.97 1.55
N LEU A 117 -2.65 -0.23 2.62
CA LEU A 117 -3.81 0.68 2.68
C LEU A 117 -3.44 2.08 2.18
N PRO A 118 -3.89 2.54 1.00
CA PRO A 118 -3.80 3.93 0.58
C PRO A 118 -5.02 4.72 1.09
N ILE A 119 -4.79 5.83 1.78
CA ILE A 119 -5.84 6.74 2.28
C ILE A 119 -5.67 8.09 1.60
N THR A 120 -6.72 8.57 0.95
CA THR A 120 -6.76 9.92 0.40
C THR A 120 -7.45 10.86 1.37
N LEU A 121 -6.78 11.97 1.71
CA LEU A 121 -7.30 13.03 2.59
C LEU A 121 -7.20 14.40 1.93
N LYS A 122 -7.98 15.35 2.45
CA LYS A 122 -7.84 16.76 2.10
C LYS A 122 -6.52 17.32 2.63
N LYS A 123 -6.03 18.35 1.99
CA LYS A 123 -4.76 19.00 2.35
C LYS A 123 -4.72 19.47 3.80
N ASP A 124 -5.83 20.03 4.31
CA ASP A 124 -5.91 20.53 5.68
C ASP A 124 -5.75 19.40 6.71
N ASP A 125 -6.40 18.26 6.46
CA ASP A 125 -6.28 17.09 7.34
C ASP A 125 -4.85 16.51 7.31
N ILE A 126 -4.22 16.50 6.14
CA ILE A 126 -2.81 16.09 6.01
C ILE A 126 -1.88 17.03 6.78
N ASN A 127 -2.10 18.34 6.72
CA ASN A 127 -1.30 19.29 7.47
C ASN A 127 -1.39 19.04 8.99
N VAL A 128 -2.59 18.78 9.50
CA VAL A 128 -2.81 18.41 10.92
C VAL A 128 -2.03 17.13 11.28
N LEU A 129 -2.14 16.08 10.45
CA LEU A 129 -1.42 14.83 10.68
C LEU A 129 0.09 15.00 10.58
N THR A 130 0.57 15.87 9.68
CA THR A 130 1.99 16.21 9.52
C THR A 130 2.56 16.80 10.80
N ASP A 131 1.88 17.79 11.39
CA ASP A 131 2.30 18.43 12.65
C ASP A 131 2.36 17.42 13.82
N LEU A 132 1.42 16.49 13.86
CA LEU A 132 1.40 15.42 14.87
C LEU A 132 2.51 14.39 14.65
N ALA A 133 2.78 14.02 13.42
CA ALA A 133 3.85 13.10 13.06
C ALA A 133 5.24 13.68 13.36
N PHE A 134 5.46 14.98 13.15
CA PHE A 134 6.68 15.69 13.59
C PHE A 134 6.89 15.59 15.11
N LYS A 135 5.81 15.63 15.87
CA LYS A 135 5.82 15.46 17.34
C LYS A 135 5.96 13.98 17.75
N LYS A 136 6.19 13.08 16.79
CA LYS A 136 6.34 11.63 17.00
C LYS A 136 5.10 10.99 17.64
N GLU A 137 3.91 11.57 17.41
CA GLU A 137 2.67 11.01 17.90
C GLU A 137 2.32 9.70 17.21
N ILE A 138 1.69 8.82 17.95
CA ILE A 138 1.26 7.52 17.43
C ILE A 138 -0.12 7.67 16.79
N LEU A 139 -0.23 7.35 15.51
CA LEU A 139 -1.48 7.31 14.78
C LEU A 139 -2.15 5.95 14.97
N THR A 140 -3.47 5.97 15.11
CA THR A 140 -4.30 4.75 15.06
C THR A 140 -5.26 4.86 13.88
N ILE A 141 -5.17 3.93 12.94
CA ILE A 141 -6.04 3.84 11.77
C ILE A 141 -7.00 2.69 12.01
N ASN A 142 -8.30 2.95 12.01
CA ASN A 142 -9.35 1.96 12.13
C ASN A 142 -10.13 1.88 10.82
N LEU A 143 -9.86 0.84 10.02
CA LEU A 143 -10.49 0.65 8.72
C LEU A 143 -11.97 0.29 8.82
N LYS A 144 -12.42 -0.32 9.93
CA LYS A 144 -13.84 -0.63 10.10
C LYS A 144 -14.69 0.62 10.28
N GLU A 145 -14.15 1.60 10.97
CA GLU A 145 -14.82 2.87 11.31
C GLU A 145 -14.46 4.01 10.35
N ASP A 146 -13.53 3.78 9.39
CA ASP A 146 -13.00 4.78 8.46
C ASP A 146 -12.42 6.00 9.20
N LEU A 147 -11.64 5.74 10.25
CA LEU A 147 -11.19 6.75 11.20
C LEU A 147 -9.69 6.68 11.46
N ILE A 148 -9.05 7.84 11.45
CA ILE A 148 -7.69 8.05 11.95
C ILE A 148 -7.79 8.80 13.26
N SER A 149 -7.20 8.27 14.33
CA SER A 149 -7.22 8.87 15.66
C SER A 149 -5.80 9.14 16.15
N VAL A 150 -5.57 10.34 16.68
CA VAL A 150 -4.30 10.76 17.29
C VAL A 150 -4.65 11.63 18.49
N ARG A 151 -4.33 11.20 19.72
CA ARG A 151 -4.78 11.87 20.95
C ARG A 151 -6.31 12.09 20.94
N ASP A 152 -6.76 13.35 21.02
CA ASP A 152 -8.17 13.76 21.02
C ASP A 152 -8.67 14.14 19.61
N ILE A 153 -7.83 14.02 18.57
CA ILE A 153 -8.14 14.38 17.19
C ILE A 153 -8.60 13.13 16.45
N ASN A 154 -9.74 13.24 15.79
CA ASN A 154 -10.31 12.20 14.93
C ASN A 154 -10.55 12.76 13.54
N ILE A 155 -9.99 12.10 12.52
CA ILE A 155 -10.13 12.45 11.10
C ILE A 155 -10.78 11.27 10.40
N SER A 156 -11.96 11.49 9.82
CA SER A 156 -12.62 10.48 8.98
C SER A 156 -12.04 10.47 7.57
N PHE A 157 -11.98 9.30 6.97
CA PHE A 157 -11.60 9.15 5.56
C PHE A 157 -12.67 8.37 4.79
N ASN A 158 -12.64 8.48 3.48
CA ASN A 158 -13.53 7.74 2.61
C ASN A 158 -12.73 6.68 1.84
N ILE A 159 -13.28 5.47 1.77
CA ILE A 159 -12.70 4.37 1.02
C ILE A 159 -13.83 3.61 0.31
N ASP A 160 -13.58 3.15 -0.91
CA ASP A 160 -14.54 2.33 -1.64
C ASP A 160 -14.91 1.07 -0.85
N LYS A 161 -16.20 0.70 -0.83
CA LYS A 161 -16.72 -0.43 -0.06
C LYS A 161 -16.12 -1.77 -0.49
N ILE A 162 -15.82 -1.94 -1.78
CA ILE A 162 -15.20 -3.16 -2.32
C ILE A 162 -13.76 -3.25 -1.83
N VAL A 163 -13.01 -2.14 -1.92
CA VAL A 163 -11.63 -2.03 -1.42
C VAL A 163 -11.58 -2.30 0.08
N LYS A 164 -12.47 -1.68 0.85
CA LYS A 164 -12.58 -1.89 2.30
C LYS A 164 -12.83 -3.35 2.65
N ASN A 165 -13.82 -3.97 1.99
CA ASN A 165 -14.15 -5.38 2.22
C ASN A 165 -12.99 -6.31 1.87
N ARG A 166 -12.28 -6.03 0.77
CA ARG A 166 -11.09 -6.76 0.35
C ARG A 166 -10.00 -6.72 1.42
N LEU A 167 -9.63 -5.54 1.91
CA LEU A 167 -8.58 -5.34 2.91
C LEU A 167 -8.96 -5.95 4.27
N ILE A 168 -10.19 -5.74 4.75
CA ILE A 168 -10.65 -6.28 6.05
C ILE A 168 -10.59 -7.80 6.06
N ASN A 169 -11.00 -8.45 4.97
CA ASN A 169 -11.04 -9.91 4.90
C ASN A 169 -9.72 -10.53 4.41
N GLY A 170 -8.81 -9.71 3.86
CA GLY A 170 -7.54 -10.15 3.31
C GLY A 170 -7.65 -10.91 1.99
N TYR A 171 -8.69 -10.63 1.19
CA TYR A 171 -8.93 -11.35 -0.06
C TYR A 171 -7.97 -10.92 -1.17
N ASP A 172 -7.31 -11.87 -1.79
CA ASP A 172 -6.63 -11.69 -3.06
C ASP A 172 -7.58 -11.91 -4.26
N ASP A 173 -7.06 -11.77 -5.49
CA ASP A 173 -7.88 -11.90 -6.70
C ASP A 173 -8.40 -13.34 -6.89
N ILE A 174 -7.62 -14.35 -6.46
CA ILE A 174 -7.99 -15.76 -6.53
C ILE A 174 -9.12 -16.05 -5.55
N GLU A 175 -8.98 -15.63 -4.29
CA GLU A 175 -10.00 -15.81 -3.26
C GLU A 175 -11.32 -15.12 -3.62
N LEU A 176 -11.27 -13.95 -4.28
CA LEU A 176 -12.47 -13.27 -4.78
C LEU A 176 -13.14 -14.06 -5.91
N THR A 177 -12.37 -14.68 -6.79
CA THR A 177 -12.91 -15.55 -7.87
C THR A 177 -13.54 -16.81 -7.30
N LEU A 178 -12.88 -17.47 -6.36
CA LEU A 178 -13.37 -18.70 -5.73
C LEU A 178 -14.69 -18.52 -4.97
N LYS A 179 -15.03 -17.30 -4.54
CA LYS A 179 -16.36 -17.02 -3.98
C LYS A 179 -17.51 -17.27 -4.97
N ASN A 180 -17.23 -17.26 -6.25
CA ASN A 180 -18.18 -17.52 -7.32
C ASN A 180 -18.02 -18.91 -7.93
N GLU A 181 -17.30 -19.84 -7.27
CA GLU A 181 -16.98 -21.18 -7.77
C GLU A 181 -18.20 -21.92 -8.30
N SER A 182 -19.30 -21.92 -7.55
CA SER A 182 -20.56 -22.58 -7.98
C SER A 182 -21.16 -21.98 -9.26
N LEU A 183 -21.04 -20.66 -9.44
CA LEU A 183 -21.50 -19.99 -10.66
C LEU A 183 -20.58 -20.29 -11.84
N ILE A 184 -19.28 -20.37 -11.60
CA ILE A 184 -18.27 -20.75 -12.61
C ILE A 184 -18.54 -22.18 -13.07
N GLU A 185 -18.68 -23.14 -12.13
CA GLU A 185 -19.00 -24.52 -12.47
C GLU A 185 -20.31 -24.64 -13.26
N GLN A 186 -21.36 -23.90 -12.87
CA GLN A 186 -22.62 -23.90 -13.58
C GLN A 186 -22.48 -23.37 -15.02
N TYR A 187 -21.67 -22.30 -15.18
CA TYR A 187 -21.35 -21.75 -16.51
C TYR A 187 -20.59 -22.76 -17.37
N GLU A 188 -19.55 -23.39 -16.83
CA GLU A 188 -18.74 -24.38 -17.53
C GLU A 188 -19.58 -25.59 -17.97
N LYS A 189 -20.40 -26.16 -17.08
CA LYS A 189 -21.32 -27.26 -17.41
C LYS A 189 -22.35 -26.90 -18.49
N ASN A 190 -22.81 -25.65 -18.52
CA ASN A 190 -23.71 -25.18 -19.56
C ASN A 190 -23.01 -24.91 -20.88
N LYS A 191 -21.76 -24.39 -20.81
CA LYS A 191 -20.96 -24.09 -21.99
C LYS A 191 -20.60 -25.35 -22.77
N ASP A 192 -20.33 -26.46 -22.11
CA ASP A 192 -20.00 -27.75 -22.72
C ASP A 192 -21.18 -28.30 -23.54
N LYS A 193 -22.42 -27.96 -23.17
CA LYS A 193 -23.64 -28.32 -23.93
C LYS A 193 -23.80 -27.51 -25.22
N PHE A 194 -23.24 -26.31 -25.30
CA PHE A 194 -23.41 -25.40 -26.44
C PHE A 194 -22.21 -25.36 -27.39
N PHE A 195 -21.05 -25.89 -26.99
CA PHE A 195 -19.78 -25.78 -27.73
C PHE A 195 -19.07 -27.12 -27.89
N ASP A 196 -19.81 -28.16 -28.30
CA ASP A 196 -19.30 -29.52 -28.59
C ASP A 196 -18.10 -29.55 -29.55
N TRP A 197 -17.98 -28.54 -30.45
CA TRP A 197 -16.88 -28.43 -31.42
C TRP A 197 -15.52 -28.14 -30.77
N LYS A 198 -15.44 -27.77 -29.50
CA LYS A 198 -14.15 -27.53 -28.83
C LYS A 198 -13.42 -28.81 -28.42
N TYR A 199 -14.09 -29.93 -28.45
CA TYR A 199 -13.57 -31.25 -28.05
C TYR A 199 -13.49 -32.24 -29.23
N ILE A 200 -13.57 -31.71 -30.45
CA ILE A 200 -13.32 -32.56 -31.66
C ILE A 200 -11.80 -32.53 -31.84
N GLU A 201 -11.16 -33.68 -31.56
CA GLU A 201 -9.74 -33.95 -31.86
C GLU A 201 -9.44 -33.88 -33.35
#